data_8bb94c9cce9f99f10edcf34437880dfe
#
_entry.id   8bb94c9cce9f99f10edcf34437880dfe
#
_cell.length_a   1.000
_cell.length_b   1.000
_cell.length_c   1.000
_cell.angle_alpha   90.00
_cell.angle_beta   90.00
_cell.angle_gamma   90.00
#
_symmetry.space_group_name_H-M   'P 1'
#
loop_
_entity.id
_entity.type
_entity.pdbx_description
1 polymer ?
#
loop_
_entity_poly.entity_id
_entity_poly.type
_entity_poly.pdbx_seq_one_letter_code
_entity_poly.pdbx_strand_id
1 'polypeptide(L)'
;MTELRFDGRVAIITGAGGGLGRSHALLLASRGASVVVNDIGGSVDGKGGSATPGEAVVAEITALGGTAIANRDSVSTAEGGNAIVDAAMEAFGRVDILVNNAGILRDQAFHKMENDSIDSVVDVHLKGALYVTRPAFAIMREQGYGRIISTSSASGLFGNFGQANYGAAKAGLAGLTRVLAIEGASKGIKANAIAPIAATRMTQDVLGDLLELVTPESVSAVVAYLANEECAVNGHIYSVGGGRVSRIFIAETPGTILGENTPEAVANSLATIDDTDGFLLPESLADETALIADALNRVSV
;
A
#
# COMPACT_ATOMS: atom_id res chain seq x y z
N MET A 1 -9.88 25.50 -6.34
CA MET A 1 -8.68 24.86 -5.76
C MET A 1 -7.61 24.90 -6.83
N THR A 2 -6.38 25.24 -6.45
CA THR A 2 -5.22 25.20 -7.34
C THR A 2 -4.91 23.74 -7.70
N GLU A 3 -4.40 23.49 -8.89
CA GLU A 3 -3.98 22.16 -9.31
C GLU A 3 -2.83 21.66 -8.42
N LEU A 4 -2.93 20.42 -7.92
CA LEU A 4 -1.86 19.77 -7.16
C LEU A 4 -0.74 19.37 -8.13
N ARG A 5 0.47 19.89 -7.92
CA ARG A 5 1.62 19.67 -8.78
C ARG A 5 2.74 18.95 -8.06
N PHE A 6 3.69 18.42 -8.84
CA PHE A 6 4.84 17.65 -8.37
C PHE A 6 6.16 18.15 -8.99
N ASP A 7 6.23 19.41 -9.37
CA ASP A 7 7.40 19.98 -10.02
C ASP A 7 8.66 19.82 -9.13
N GLY A 8 9.72 19.25 -9.71
CA GLY A 8 10.96 18.94 -9.01
C GLY A 8 10.89 17.75 -8.04
N ARG A 9 9.79 16.98 -8.01
CA ARG A 9 9.65 15.74 -7.24
C ARG A 9 9.96 14.52 -8.11
N VAL A 10 10.52 13.49 -7.49
CA VAL A 10 10.84 12.20 -8.13
C VAL A 10 9.98 11.11 -7.53
N ALA A 11 9.27 10.37 -8.38
CA ALA A 11 8.40 9.27 -8.01
C ALA A 11 8.92 7.93 -8.54
N ILE A 12 9.03 6.94 -7.66
CA ILE A 12 9.23 5.53 -8.02
C ILE A 12 7.89 4.82 -7.96
N ILE A 13 7.51 4.13 -9.05
CA ILE A 13 6.26 3.35 -9.09
C ILE A 13 6.60 1.93 -9.51
N THR A 14 6.38 0.96 -8.62
CA THR A 14 6.62 -0.45 -8.92
C THR A 14 5.42 -1.10 -9.59
N GLY A 15 5.64 -2.03 -10.54
CA GLY A 15 4.57 -2.62 -11.32
C GLY A 15 3.89 -1.61 -12.25
N ALA A 16 4.66 -0.66 -12.81
CA ALA A 16 4.13 0.49 -13.54
C ALA A 16 3.97 0.28 -15.05
N GLY A 17 4.24 -0.91 -15.57
CA GLY A 17 4.07 -1.23 -17.00
C GLY A 17 2.62 -1.41 -17.44
N GLY A 18 1.63 -1.39 -16.52
CA GLY A 18 0.22 -1.54 -16.86
C GLY A 18 -0.73 -1.23 -15.71
N GLY A 19 -2.02 -1.30 -15.97
CA GLY A 19 -3.09 -1.17 -14.99
C GLY A 19 -2.97 0.09 -14.12
N LEU A 20 -3.12 -0.10 -12.80
CA LEU A 20 -3.03 1.00 -11.82
C LEU A 20 -1.68 1.71 -11.85
N GLY A 21 -0.56 0.94 -11.86
CA GLY A 21 0.77 1.53 -11.85
C GLY A 21 1.05 2.44 -13.05
N ARG A 22 0.63 2.04 -14.27
CA ARG A 22 0.70 2.90 -15.45
C ARG A 22 -0.13 4.18 -15.27
N SER A 23 -1.37 4.04 -14.79
CA SER A 23 -2.24 5.21 -14.56
C SER A 23 -1.65 6.18 -13.52
N HIS A 24 -1.05 5.66 -12.45
CA HIS A 24 -0.32 6.49 -11.45
C HIS A 24 0.85 7.22 -12.10
N ALA A 25 1.68 6.50 -12.89
CA ALA A 25 2.85 7.07 -13.54
C ALA A 25 2.49 8.22 -14.50
N LEU A 26 1.48 8.00 -15.34
CA LEU A 26 1.00 9.02 -16.26
C LEU A 26 0.47 10.26 -15.54
N LEU A 27 -0.34 10.07 -14.49
CA LEU A 27 -0.90 11.19 -13.73
C LEU A 27 0.17 12.01 -13.02
N LEU A 28 1.10 11.35 -12.32
CA LEU A 28 2.17 12.07 -11.61
C LEU A 28 3.10 12.78 -12.59
N ALA A 29 3.48 12.16 -13.70
CA ALA A 29 4.29 12.76 -14.74
C ALA A 29 3.60 13.97 -15.40
N SER A 30 2.31 13.87 -15.73
CA SER A 30 1.54 15.00 -16.33
C SER A 30 1.45 16.20 -15.40
N ARG A 31 1.66 15.99 -14.09
CA ARG A 31 1.66 17.04 -13.06
C ARG A 31 3.06 17.47 -12.62
N GLY A 32 4.10 17.09 -13.38
CA GLY A 32 5.46 17.61 -13.22
C GLY A 32 6.44 16.72 -12.46
N ALA A 33 6.05 15.52 -12.02
CA ALA A 33 7.01 14.58 -11.42
C ALA A 33 7.95 13.98 -12.48
N SER A 34 9.21 13.75 -12.09
CA SER A 34 10.08 12.80 -12.79
C SER A 34 9.80 11.39 -12.27
N VAL A 35 9.60 10.41 -13.19
CA VAL A 35 9.07 9.10 -12.81
C VAL A 35 10.04 7.97 -13.15
N VAL A 36 10.32 7.09 -12.18
CA VAL A 36 10.90 5.78 -12.43
C VAL A 36 9.77 4.77 -12.60
N VAL A 37 9.60 4.28 -13.82
CA VAL A 37 8.63 3.25 -14.20
C VAL A 37 9.29 1.90 -14.01
N ASN A 38 9.12 1.28 -12.85
CA ASN A 38 9.66 -0.05 -12.58
C ASN A 38 8.65 -1.14 -12.95
N ASP A 39 9.04 -2.05 -13.83
CA ASP A 39 8.25 -3.23 -14.21
C ASP A 39 9.14 -4.31 -14.84
N ILE A 40 9.05 -5.54 -14.36
CA ILE A 40 9.78 -6.67 -14.93
C ILE A 40 9.15 -7.22 -16.22
N GLY A 41 7.94 -6.76 -16.58
CA GLY A 41 7.21 -7.22 -17.75
C GLY A 41 6.62 -8.63 -17.62
N GLY A 42 6.41 -9.12 -16.41
CA GLY A 42 5.84 -10.44 -16.14
C GLY A 42 4.32 -10.53 -16.39
N SER A 43 3.83 -11.77 -16.48
CA SER A 43 2.40 -12.06 -16.49
C SER A 43 1.78 -11.89 -15.09
N VAL A 44 0.43 -11.96 -14.99
CA VAL A 44 -0.30 -11.78 -13.72
C VAL A 44 0.10 -12.80 -12.64
N ASP A 45 0.49 -14.02 -13.03
CA ASP A 45 0.96 -15.07 -12.13
C ASP A 45 2.48 -14.96 -11.79
N GLY A 46 3.16 -13.91 -12.27
CA GLY A 46 4.56 -13.62 -11.99
C GLY A 46 5.56 -14.37 -12.85
N LYS A 47 5.13 -14.96 -13.97
CA LYS A 47 6.02 -15.69 -14.88
C LYS A 47 6.51 -14.83 -16.04
N GLY A 48 7.72 -15.14 -16.51
CA GLY A 48 8.35 -14.42 -17.63
C GLY A 48 8.71 -12.99 -17.27
N GLY A 49 9.17 -12.25 -18.28
CA GLY A 49 9.52 -10.84 -18.20
C GLY A 49 9.89 -10.29 -19.57
N SER A 50 9.49 -9.06 -19.87
CA SER A 50 9.93 -8.33 -21.06
C SER A 50 10.12 -6.84 -20.72
N ALA A 51 11.04 -6.19 -21.42
CA ALA A 51 11.30 -4.75 -21.28
C ALA A 51 10.12 -3.88 -21.72
N THR A 52 9.31 -4.38 -22.62
CA THR A 52 8.35 -3.65 -23.42
C THR A 52 7.27 -2.87 -22.64
N PRO A 53 6.63 -3.39 -21.56
CA PRO A 53 5.57 -2.66 -20.88
C PRO A 53 6.05 -1.38 -20.20
N GLY A 54 7.14 -1.44 -19.45
CA GLY A 54 7.70 -0.25 -18.77
C GLY A 54 8.22 0.79 -19.75
N GLU A 55 8.93 0.36 -20.80
CA GLU A 55 9.44 1.24 -21.86
C GLU A 55 8.31 1.91 -22.66
N ALA A 56 7.21 1.20 -22.89
CA ALA A 56 6.03 1.78 -23.54
C ALA A 56 5.41 2.91 -22.70
N VAL A 57 5.33 2.75 -21.39
CA VAL A 57 4.83 3.81 -20.48
C VAL A 57 5.78 5.00 -20.44
N VAL A 58 7.09 4.77 -20.46
CA VAL A 58 8.10 5.85 -20.55
C VAL A 58 7.96 6.62 -21.86
N ALA A 59 7.80 5.91 -22.99
CA ALA A 59 7.59 6.55 -24.29
C ALA A 59 6.30 7.39 -24.31
N GLU A 60 5.22 6.90 -23.71
CA GLU A 60 3.96 7.65 -23.56
C GLU A 60 4.13 8.91 -22.71
N ILE A 61 4.76 8.81 -21.54
CA ILE A 61 5.06 9.97 -20.69
C ILE A 61 5.87 11.02 -21.45
N THR A 62 6.92 10.57 -22.16
CA THR A 62 7.80 11.46 -22.95
C THR A 62 7.05 12.14 -24.09
N ALA A 63 6.18 11.41 -24.80
CA ALA A 63 5.36 11.96 -25.85
C ALA A 63 4.38 13.06 -25.37
N LEU A 64 3.97 12.97 -24.09
CA LEU A 64 3.14 13.96 -23.42
C LEU A 64 3.96 15.10 -22.77
N GLY A 65 5.28 15.13 -22.96
CA GLY A 65 6.17 16.16 -22.45
C GLY A 65 6.63 15.97 -21.01
N GLY A 66 6.35 14.80 -20.41
CA GLY A 66 6.82 14.43 -19.07
C GLY A 66 8.23 13.83 -19.09
N THR A 67 8.75 13.55 -17.90
CA THR A 67 10.09 12.98 -17.69
C THR A 67 9.98 11.62 -17.02
N ALA A 68 10.52 10.56 -17.62
CA ALA A 68 10.52 9.24 -17.02
C ALA A 68 11.72 8.40 -17.50
N ILE A 69 12.10 7.41 -16.68
CA ILE A 69 13.01 6.32 -17.05
C ILE A 69 12.37 4.96 -16.74
N ALA A 70 12.76 3.94 -17.52
CA ALA A 70 12.34 2.56 -17.23
C ALA A 70 13.39 1.87 -16.34
N ASN A 71 12.92 1.04 -15.40
CA ASN A 71 13.73 0.16 -14.59
C ASN A 71 13.09 -1.24 -14.60
N ARG A 72 13.89 -2.30 -14.60
CA ARG A 72 13.43 -3.70 -14.73
C ARG A 72 13.87 -4.60 -13.58
N ASP A 73 14.46 -4.02 -12.55
CA ASP A 73 14.90 -4.80 -11.40
C ASP A 73 13.70 -5.38 -10.65
N SER A 74 13.88 -6.59 -10.13
CA SER A 74 12.83 -7.27 -9.40
C SER A 74 12.66 -6.71 -7.99
N VAL A 75 11.44 -6.38 -7.60
CA VAL A 75 11.14 -6.01 -6.21
C VAL A 75 11.35 -7.16 -5.23
N SER A 76 11.29 -8.44 -5.68
CA SER A 76 11.31 -9.61 -4.81
C SER A 76 12.68 -9.95 -4.22
N THR A 77 13.73 -9.19 -4.54
CA THR A 77 15.07 -9.33 -3.96
C THR A 77 15.57 -8.03 -3.36
N ALA A 78 16.43 -8.13 -2.35
CA ALA A 78 16.99 -6.94 -1.70
C ALA A 78 17.90 -6.14 -2.65
N GLU A 79 18.63 -6.84 -3.52
CA GLU A 79 19.48 -6.25 -4.55
C GLU A 79 18.65 -5.47 -5.56
N GLY A 80 17.54 -6.07 -6.03
CA GLY A 80 16.64 -5.40 -6.96
C GLY A 80 15.95 -4.19 -6.32
N GLY A 81 15.53 -4.30 -5.06
CA GLY A 81 14.99 -3.15 -4.31
C GLY A 81 15.96 -1.98 -4.22
N ASN A 82 17.24 -2.24 -3.95
CA ASN A 82 18.29 -1.20 -3.97
C ASN A 82 18.47 -0.63 -5.38
N ALA A 83 18.60 -1.49 -6.41
CA ALA A 83 18.82 -1.05 -7.79
C ALA A 83 17.68 -0.16 -8.33
N ILE A 84 16.42 -0.41 -7.93
CA ILE A 84 15.29 0.45 -8.26
C ILE A 84 15.47 1.87 -7.70
N VAL A 85 15.92 1.97 -6.45
CA VAL A 85 16.14 3.26 -5.78
C VAL A 85 17.38 3.96 -6.31
N ASP A 86 18.46 3.22 -6.56
CA ASP A 86 19.70 3.72 -7.16
C ASP A 86 19.45 4.32 -8.54
N ALA A 87 18.59 3.70 -9.37
CA ALA A 87 18.21 4.25 -10.66
C ALA A 87 17.54 5.65 -10.55
N ALA A 88 16.72 5.88 -9.52
CA ALA A 88 16.14 7.21 -9.27
C ALA A 88 17.21 8.22 -8.83
N MET A 89 18.14 7.80 -7.98
CA MET A 89 19.23 8.65 -7.50
C MET A 89 20.21 9.00 -8.63
N GLU A 90 20.57 8.04 -9.48
CA GLU A 90 21.46 8.27 -10.63
C GLU A 90 20.84 9.19 -11.67
N ALA A 91 19.55 9.02 -11.99
CA ALA A 91 18.88 9.81 -13.01
C ALA A 91 18.45 11.20 -12.53
N PHE A 92 18.02 11.32 -11.26
CA PHE A 92 17.32 12.50 -10.77
C PHE A 92 17.86 13.07 -9.45
N GLY A 93 18.76 12.35 -8.75
CA GLY A 93 19.44 12.80 -7.54
C GLY A 93 18.59 12.83 -6.27
N ARG A 94 17.37 12.30 -6.30
CA ARG A 94 16.44 12.29 -5.16
C ARG A 94 15.35 11.24 -5.27
N VAL A 95 14.67 10.97 -4.16
CA VAL A 95 13.45 10.15 -4.10
C VAL A 95 12.44 10.84 -3.17
N ASP A 96 11.31 11.29 -3.70
CA ASP A 96 10.27 11.99 -2.93
C ASP A 96 9.03 11.14 -2.71
N ILE A 97 8.67 10.32 -3.69
CA ILE A 97 7.44 9.54 -3.73
C ILE A 97 7.79 8.10 -4.07
N LEU A 98 7.25 7.17 -3.28
CA LEU A 98 7.29 5.73 -3.56
C LEU A 98 5.88 5.17 -3.58
N VAL A 99 5.49 4.56 -4.69
CA VAL A 99 4.24 3.81 -4.81
C VAL A 99 4.57 2.31 -4.93
N ASN A 100 4.41 1.58 -3.84
CA ASN A 100 4.50 0.12 -3.79
C ASN A 100 3.24 -0.48 -4.39
N ASN A 101 3.26 -0.74 -5.71
CA ASN A 101 2.11 -1.24 -6.45
C ASN A 101 2.35 -2.59 -7.12
N ALA A 102 3.60 -3.03 -7.30
CA ALA A 102 3.92 -4.32 -7.90
C ALA A 102 3.17 -5.47 -7.22
N GLY A 103 2.68 -6.42 -8.01
CA GLY A 103 1.92 -7.54 -7.49
C GLY A 103 1.61 -8.63 -8.49
N ILE A 104 1.36 -9.82 -7.97
CA ILE A 104 0.96 -11.02 -8.71
C ILE A 104 -0.20 -11.71 -8.00
N LEU A 105 -0.92 -12.60 -8.69
CA LEU A 105 -1.96 -13.45 -8.13
C LEU A 105 -1.63 -14.92 -8.38
N ARG A 106 -1.76 -15.74 -7.33
CA ARG A 106 -1.69 -17.20 -7.36
C ARG A 106 -2.74 -17.76 -6.40
N ASP A 107 -4.00 -17.51 -6.76
CA ASP A 107 -5.16 -17.82 -5.95
C ASP A 107 -5.44 -19.32 -5.96
N GLN A 108 -5.63 -19.90 -4.77
CA GLN A 108 -5.96 -21.29 -4.58
C GLN A 108 -6.56 -21.49 -3.19
N ALA A 109 -7.53 -22.41 -3.05
CA ALA A 109 -8.04 -22.79 -1.73
C ALA A 109 -6.89 -23.22 -0.80
N PHE A 110 -6.84 -22.71 0.43
CA PHE A 110 -5.69 -22.81 1.32
C PHE A 110 -5.14 -24.23 1.50
N HIS A 111 -6.03 -25.22 1.65
CA HIS A 111 -5.64 -26.63 1.80
C HIS A 111 -5.01 -27.25 0.54
N LYS A 112 -5.05 -26.57 -0.60
CA LYS A 112 -4.44 -26.99 -1.86
C LYS A 112 -3.30 -26.08 -2.29
N MET A 113 -3.05 -24.98 -1.55
CA MET A 113 -2.08 -23.97 -1.92
C MET A 113 -0.66 -24.52 -1.82
N GLU A 114 0.10 -24.42 -2.90
CA GLU A 114 1.49 -24.83 -2.96
C GLU A 114 2.40 -23.80 -2.31
N ASN A 115 3.51 -24.26 -1.70
CA ASN A 115 4.48 -23.38 -1.04
C ASN A 115 5.05 -22.31 -2.00
N ASP A 116 5.36 -22.70 -3.26
CA ASP A 116 5.83 -21.76 -4.28
C ASP A 116 4.83 -20.61 -4.54
N SER A 117 3.53 -20.91 -4.45
CA SER A 117 2.49 -19.87 -4.57
C SER A 117 2.44 -18.96 -3.35
N ILE A 118 2.72 -19.49 -2.16
CA ILE A 118 2.83 -18.68 -0.93
C ILE A 118 4.05 -17.77 -1.03
N ASP A 119 5.22 -18.36 -1.26
CA ASP A 119 6.50 -17.66 -1.26
C ASP A 119 6.52 -16.56 -2.31
N SER A 120 6.15 -16.88 -3.56
CA SER A 120 6.16 -15.90 -4.65
C SER A 120 5.26 -14.70 -4.39
N VAL A 121 4.06 -14.90 -3.85
CA VAL A 121 3.13 -13.81 -3.55
C VAL A 121 3.65 -12.95 -2.40
N VAL A 122 4.14 -13.56 -1.34
CA VAL A 122 4.74 -12.85 -0.19
C VAL A 122 6.01 -12.11 -0.61
N ASP A 123 6.87 -12.73 -1.43
CA ASP A 123 8.11 -12.13 -1.90
C ASP A 123 7.85 -10.86 -2.73
N VAL A 124 6.88 -10.90 -3.64
CA VAL A 124 6.59 -9.73 -4.48
C VAL A 124 5.85 -8.64 -3.69
N HIS A 125 4.78 -9.00 -2.99
CA HIS A 125 3.90 -7.99 -2.38
C HIS A 125 4.45 -7.40 -1.09
N LEU A 126 4.91 -8.25 -0.15
CA LEU A 126 5.32 -7.81 1.18
C LEU A 126 6.82 -7.57 1.25
N LYS A 127 7.64 -8.57 0.94
CA LYS A 127 9.09 -8.39 0.95
C LYS A 127 9.53 -7.36 -0.09
N GLY A 128 8.90 -7.37 -1.29
CA GLY A 128 9.18 -6.39 -2.32
C GLY A 128 8.94 -4.95 -1.86
N ALA A 129 7.82 -4.69 -1.21
CA ALA A 129 7.58 -3.38 -0.62
C ALA A 129 8.62 -3.02 0.45
N LEU A 130 9.02 -3.97 1.31
CA LEU A 130 10.08 -3.76 2.32
C LEU A 130 11.43 -3.46 1.68
N TYR A 131 11.82 -4.21 0.64
CA TYR A 131 13.12 -4.08 -0.02
C TYR A 131 13.28 -2.76 -0.78
N VAL A 132 12.22 -2.27 -1.43
CA VAL A 132 12.24 -0.97 -2.10
C VAL A 132 12.07 0.18 -1.11
N THR A 133 11.20 0.02 -0.12
CA THR A 133 10.92 1.10 0.84
C THR A 133 12.13 1.40 1.73
N ARG A 134 12.87 0.41 2.19
CA ARG A 134 13.99 0.61 3.13
C ARG A 134 15.05 1.59 2.61
N PRO A 135 15.64 1.41 1.41
CA PRO A 135 16.60 2.38 0.85
C PRO A 135 15.95 3.73 0.53
N ALA A 136 14.74 3.74 -0.03
CA ALA A 136 14.02 4.99 -0.31
C ALA A 136 13.72 5.78 0.98
N PHE A 137 13.32 5.10 2.05
CA PHE A 137 13.03 5.72 3.35
C PHE A 137 14.27 6.36 3.96
N ALA A 138 15.45 5.74 3.84
CA ALA A 138 16.71 6.31 4.31
C ALA A 138 17.00 7.66 3.60
N ILE A 139 16.88 7.70 2.27
CA ILE A 139 17.04 8.91 1.46
C ILE A 139 16.00 9.98 1.85
N MET A 140 14.72 9.61 1.95
CA MET A 140 13.65 10.52 2.37
C MET A 140 13.90 11.11 3.75
N ARG A 141 14.45 10.33 4.70
CA ARG A 141 14.84 10.84 6.04
C ARG A 141 15.93 11.90 5.98
N GLU A 142 16.92 11.73 5.13
CA GLU A 142 17.98 12.71 4.92
C GLU A 142 17.46 13.98 4.23
N GLN A 143 16.55 13.82 3.27
CA GLN A 143 15.89 14.92 2.57
C GLN A 143 14.89 15.70 3.44
N GLY A 144 14.38 15.13 4.53
CA GLY A 144 13.32 15.70 5.36
C GLY A 144 11.95 15.73 4.67
N TYR A 145 11.73 14.88 3.66
CA TYR A 145 10.49 14.78 2.91
C TYR A 145 10.34 13.37 2.31
N GLY A 146 9.15 12.81 2.38
CA GLY A 146 8.79 11.56 1.70
C GLY A 146 7.29 11.29 1.69
N ARG A 147 6.84 10.61 0.64
CA ARG A 147 5.47 10.12 0.49
C ARG A 147 5.50 8.66 0.05
N ILE A 148 4.98 7.78 0.89
CA ILE A 148 4.96 6.33 0.63
C ILE A 148 3.51 5.89 0.54
N ILE A 149 3.14 5.30 -0.59
CA ILE A 149 1.81 4.76 -0.83
C ILE A 149 1.91 3.26 -1.08
N SER A 150 1.27 2.47 -0.22
CA SER A 150 1.22 1.00 -0.38
C SER A 150 -0.12 0.55 -0.95
N THR A 151 -0.08 -0.29 -1.98
CA THR A 151 -1.29 -0.89 -2.55
C THR A 151 -1.66 -2.14 -1.75
N SER A 152 -2.49 -1.97 -0.73
CA SER A 152 -3.14 -3.03 0.04
C SER A 152 -4.33 -3.62 -0.75
N SER A 153 -5.28 -4.26 -0.09
CA SER A 153 -6.48 -4.84 -0.73
C SER A 153 -7.59 -5.06 0.30
N ALA A 154 -8.84 -5.00 -0.13
CA ALA A 154 -9.97 -5.47 0.64
C ALA A 154 -9.81 -6.93 1.08
N SER A 155 -9.19 -7.78 0.25
CA SER A 155 -8.90 -9.18 0.60
C SER A 155 -7.96 -9.32 1.79
N GLY A 156 -7.01 -8.39 1.97
CA GLY A 156 -6.11 -8.37 3.13
C GLY A 156 -6.78 -7.83 4.40
N LEU A 157 -7.83 -7.03 4.27
CA LEU A 157 -8.46 -6.34 5.39
C LEU A 157 -9.77 -7.01 5.85
N PHE A 158 -10.48 -7.67 4.91
CA PHE A 158 -11.79 -8.30 5.18
C PHE A 158 -11.81 -9.79 4.86
N GLY A 159 -10.74 -10.31 4.24
CA GLY A 159 -10.64 -11.70 3.79
C GLY A 159 -11.30 -11.94 2.43
N ASN A 160 -10.78 -12.95 1.72
CA ASN A 160 -11.38 -13.47 0.50
C ASN A 160 -11.00 -14.94 0.32
N PHE A 161 -11.96 -15.76 -0.14
CA PHE A 161 -11.72 -17.19 -0.36
C PHE A 161 -10.63 -17.41 -1.42
N GLY A 162 -9.72 -18.34 -1.15
CA GLY A 162 -8.65 -18.71 -2.08
C GLY A 162 -7.45 -17.76 -2.12
N GLN A 163 -7.41 -16.73 -1.28
CA GLN A 163 -6.37 -15.70 -1.27
C GLN A 163 -5.60 -15.62 0.05
N ALA A 164 -5.31 -16.74 0.69
CA ALA A 164 -4.62 -16.73 1.97
C ALA A 164 -3.22 -16.11 1.89
N ASN A 165 -2.43 -16.44 0.84
CA ASN A 165 -1.12 -15.85 0.57
C ASN A 165 -1.22 -14.34 0.28
N TYR A 166 -2.10 -13.97 -0.64
CA TYR A 166 -2.33 -12.58 -1.06
C TYR A 166 -2.92 -11.74 0.09
N GLY A 167 -3.95 -12.25 0.77
CA GLY A 167 -4.57 -11.60 1.91
C GLY A 167 -3.57 -11.31 3.03
N ALA A 168 -2.75 -12.30 3.41
CA ALA A 168 -1.70 -12.13 4.41
C ALA A 168 -0.67 -11.05 4.00
N ALA A 169 -0.20 -11.08 2.75
CA ALA A 169 0.75 -10.09 2.26
C ALA A 169 0.15 -8.67 2.25
N LYS A 170 -1.10 -8.52 1.82
CA LYS A 170 -1.81 -7.23 1.76
C LYS A 170 -2.18 -6.68 3.15
N ALA A 171 -2.50 -7.54 4.11
CA ALA A 171 -2.64 -7.17 5.52
C ALA A 171 -1.29 -6.70 6.10
N GLY A 172 -0.19 -7.38 5.76
CA GLY A 172 1.16 -6.96 6.14
C GLY A 172 1.53 -5.56 5.66
N LEU A 173 1.09 -5.17 4.45
CA LEU A 173 1.28 -3.79 3.95
C LEU A 173 0.52 -2.74 4.76
N ALA A 174 -0.66 -3.07 5.28
CA ALA A 174 -1.40 -2.17 6.17
C ALA A 174 -0.63 -1.94 7.48
N GLY A 175 -0.08 -3.00 8.08
CA GLY A 175 0.78 -2.91 9.26
C GLY A 175 2.06 -2.11 8.98
N LEU A 176 2.76 -2.42 7.89
CA LEU A 176 3.96 -1.69 7.46
C LEU A 176 3.68 -0.19 7.30
N THR A 177 2.56 0.18 6.67
CA THR A 177 2.16 1.57 6.47
C THR A 177 2.04 2.33 7.79
N ARG A 178 1.42 1.73 8.81
CA ARG A 178 1.26 2.34 10.14
C ARG A 178 2.61 2.55 10.85
N VAL A 179 3.50 1.55 10.79
CA VAL A 179 4.84 1.67 11.37
C VAL A 179 5.65 2.77 10.68
N LEU A 180 5.67 2.80 9.35
CA LEU A 180 6.40 3.83 8.58
C LEU A 180 5.83 5.23 8.82
N ALA A 181 4.53 5.36 9.03
CA ALA A 181 3.89 6.63 9.37
C ALA A 181 4.39 7.18 10.72
N ILE A 182 4.54 6.31 11.72
CA ILE A 182 5.07 6.68 13.05
C ILE A 182 6.56 7.04 12.95
N GLU A 183 7.37 6.17 12.34
CA GLU A 183 8.83 6.36 12.25
C GLU A 183 9.23 7.55 11.38
N GLY A 184 8.42 7.86 10.36
CA GLY A 184 8.68 8.92 9.40
C GLY A 184 8.20 10.31 9.83
N ALA A 185 7.26 10.40 10.79
CA ALA A 185 6.57 11.64 11.14
C ALA A 185 7.51 12.80 11.46
N SER A 186 8.54 12.56 12.29
CA SER A 186 9.52 13.59 12.69
C SER A 186 10.46 14.01 11.56
N LYS A 187 10.42 13.34 10.41
CA LYS A 187 11.25 13.58 9.22
C LYS A 187 10.45 14.04 8.01
N GLY A 188 9.21 14.50 8.20
CA GLY A 188 8.37 14.96 7.11
C GLY A 188 7.90 13.86 6.14
N ILE A 189 8.06 12.58 6.53
CA ILE A 189 7.63 11.43 5.73
C ILE A 189 6.22 11.05 6.15
N LYS A 190 5.34 10.85 5.17
CA LYS A 190 3.99 10.31 5.35
C LYS A 190 3.86 9.00 4.60
N ALA A 191 3.29 8.00 5.26
CA ALA A 191 2.98 6.71 4.67
C ALA A 191 1.48 6.44 4.77
N ASN A 192 0.85 6.09 3.64
CA ASN A 192 -0.56 5.76 3.56
C ASN A 192 -0.75 4.53 2.67
N ALA A 193 -1.92 3.91 2.73
CA ALA A 193 -2.25 2.78 1.86
C ALA A 193 -3.59 2.98 1.16
N ILE A 194 -3.74 2.31 0.03
CA ILE A 194 -5.00 2.16 -0.69
C ILE A 194 -5.40 0.68 -0.74
N ALA A 195 -6.69 0.41 -0.70
CA ALA A 195 -7.31 -0.86 -1.02
C ALA A 195 -8.21 -0.63 -2.26
N PRO A 196 -7.62 -0.73 -3.47
CA PRO A 196 -8.30 -0.30 -4.68
C PRO A 196 -9.25 -1.38 -5.23
N ILE A 197 -10.32 -0.92 -5.89
CA ILE A 197 -11.13 -1.70 -6.81
C ILE A 197 -11.10 -0.97 -8.15
N ALA A 198 -10.45 -1.58 -9.15
CA ALA A 198 -10.32 -0.99 -10.47
C ALA A 198 -10.30 -2.07 -11.56
N ALA A 199 -10.74 -1.72 -12.76
CA ALA A 199 -10.64 -2.54 -13.95
C ALA A 199 -9.16 -2.72 -14.34
N THR A 200 -8.61 -3.90 -14.10
CA THR A 200 -7.24 -4.28 -14.44
C THR A 200 -7.23 -5.73 -14.92
N ARG A 201 -6.09 -6.19 -15.44
CA ARG A 201 -5.92 -7.61 -15.78
C ARG A 201 -6.19 -8.57 -14.60
N MET A 202 -6.04 -8.10 -13.35
CA MET A 202 -6.27 -8.91 -12.16
C MET A 202 -7.75 -9.02 -11.77
N THR A 203 -8.60 -8.09 -12.22
CA THR A 203 -9.99 -7.96 -11.77
C THR A 203 -11.00 -8.21 -12.87
N GLN A 204 -10.54 -8.39 -14.11
CA GLN A 204 -11.36 -8.51 -15.30
C GLN A 204 -12.44 -9.61 -15.20
N ASP A 205 -12.10 -10.74 -14.60
CA ASP A 205 -13.00 -11.89 -14.47
C ASP A 205 -13.91 -11.82 -13.22
N VAL A 206 -13.72 -10.81 -12.34
CA VAL A 206 -14.39 -10.74 -11.03
C VAL A 206 -15.44 -9.63 -10.98
N LEU A 207 -15.25 -8.53 -11.72
CA LEU A 207 -16.04 -7.30 -11.55
C LEU A 207 -17.34 -7.24 -12.37
N GLY A 208 -17.51 -8.11 -13.40
CA GLY A 208 -18.73 -8.12 -14.21
C GLY A 208 -19.10 -6.70 -14.70
N ASP A 209 -20.36 -6.31 -14.51
CA ASP A 209 -20.88 -5.00 -14.95
C ASP A 209 -20.22 -3.79 -14.29
N LEU A 210 -19.52 -3.98 -13.17
CA LEU A 210 -18.78 -2.89 -12.50
C LEU A 210 -17.51 -2.51 -13.25
N LEU A 211 -17.03 -3.33 -14.19
CA LEU A 211 -15.75 -3.13 -14.87
C LEU A 211 -15.65 -1.75 -15.55
N GLU A 212 -16.74 -1.30 -16.18
CA GLU A 212 -16.79 0.00 -16.87
C GLU A 212 -16.83 1.21 -15.90
N LEU A 213 -17.25 0.98 -14.66
CA LEU A 213 -17.42 2.04 -13.66
C LEU A 213 -16.18 2.26 -12.80
N VAL A 214 -15.26 1.31 -12.73
CA VAL A 214 -14.10 1.33 -11.81
C VAL A 214 -12.79 1.51 -12.58
N THR A 215 -12.57 2.69 -13.13
CA THR A 215 -11.37 2.99 -13.91
C THR A 215 -10.12 3.17 -13.04
N PRO A 216 -8.91 2.82 -13.53
CA PRO A 216 -7.65 3.09 -12.83
C PRO A 216 -7.44 4.56 -12.48
N GLU A 217 -7.93 5.49 -13.30
CA GLU A 217 -7.80 6.94 -13.12
C GLU A 217 -8.47 7.41 -11.83
N SER A 218 -9.60 6.83 -11.45
CA SER A 218 -10.30 7.16 -10.19
C SER A 218 -9.46 6.82 -8.96
N VAL A 219 -8.67 5.74 -9.04
CA VAL A 219 -7.72 5.35 -7.99
C VAL A 219 -6.49 6.25 -8.01
N SER A 220 -5.98 6.59 -9.21
CA SER A 220 -4.79 7.43 -9.38
C SER A 220 -4.97 8.83 -8.81
N ALA A 221 -6.18 9.38 -8.86
CA ALA A 221 -6.50 10.67 -8.24
C ALA A 221 -6.25 10.67 -6.72
N VAL A 222 -6.61 9.58 -6.03
CA VAL A 222 -6.35 9.42 -4.59
C VAL A 222 -4.87 9.23 -4.32
N VAL A 223 -4.18 8.40 -5.11
CA VAL A 223 -2.72 8.22 -5.00
C VAL A 223 -1.99 9.54 -5.19
N ALA A 224 -2.36 10.35 -6.18
CA ALA A 224 -1.78 11.67 -6.41
C ALA A 224 -2.00 12.61 -5.21
N TYR A 225 -3.19 12.63 -4.59
CA TYR A 225 -3.41 13.39 -3.36
C TYR A 225 -2.52 12.91 -2.22
N LEU A 226 -2.45 11.60 -1.99
CA LEU A 226 -1.61 11.03 -0.91
C LEU A 226 -0.11 11.27 -1.14
N ALA A 227 0.32 11.39 -2.40
CA ALA A 227 1.69 11.66 -2.80
C ALA A 227 2.06 13.16 -2.75
N ASN A 228 1.08 14.05 -2.66
CA ASN A 228 1.32 15.49 -2.70
C ASN A 228 1.80 16.06 -1.35
N GLU A 229 2.44 17.20 -1.37
CA GLU A 229 2.86 17.91 -0.16
C GLU A 229 1.68 18.39 0.69
N GLU A 230 0.55 18.73 0.05
CA GLU A 230 -0.70 19.13 0.70
C GLU A 230 -1.43 17.98 1.40
N CYS A 231 -0.96 16.72 1.26
CA CYS A 231 -1.54 15.58 1.94
C CYS A 231 -1.54 15.80 3.45
N ALA A 232 -2.73 15.89 4.05
CA ALA A 232 -2.89 16.14 5.48
C ALA A 232 -2.81 14.87 6.35
N VAL A 233 -2.93 13.67 5.74
CA VAL A 233 -3.11 12.41 6.45
C VAL A 233 -1.83 11.57 6.49
N ASN A 234 -1.70 10.75 7.55
CA ASN A 234 -0.57 9.84 7.75
C ASN A 234 -1.06 8.56 8.46
N GLY A 235 -0.60 7.40 8.03
CA GLY A 235 -1.00 6.10 8.60
C GLY A 235 -2.39 5.62 8.17
N HIS A 236 -3.04 6.27 7.20
CA HIS A 236 -4.40 5.97 6.79
C HIS A 236 -4.45 4.93 5.67
N ILE A 237 -5.55 4.18 5.64
CA ILE A 237 -5.88 3.21 4.59
C ILE A 237 -7.20 3.64 3.95
N TYR A 238 -7.23 3.71 2.61
CA TYR A 238 -8.42 4.11 1.88
C TYR A 238 -8.91 3.02 0.94
N SER A 239 -10.19 2.66 1.05
CA SER A 239 -10.90 1.93 0.00
C SER A 239 -11.25 2.89 -1.12
N VAL A 240 -10.87 2.54 -2.36
CA VAL A 240 -11.01 3.43 -3.52
C VAL A 240 -11.51 2.66 -4.73
N GLY A 241 -12.58 3.11 -5.36
CA GLY A 241 -13.09 2.50 -6.60
C GLY A 241 -14.33 3.22 -7.12
N GLY A 242 -14.43 3.39 -8.45
CA GLY A 242 -15.58 4.02 -9.09
C GLY A 242 -15.93 5.42 -8.57
N GLY A 243 -14.92 6.20 -8.17
CA GLY A 243 -15.12 7.52 -7.56
C GLY A 243 -15.49 7.50 -6.08
N ARG A 244 -15.80 6.33 -5.49
CA ARG A 244 -16.03 6.21 -4.05
C ARG A 244 -14.67 6.13 -3.33
N VAL A 245 -14.51 6.95 -2.28
CA VAL A 245 -13.36 6.94 -1.38
C VAL A 245 -13.86 6.84 0.06
N SER A 246 -13.34 5.89 0.83
CA SER A 246 -13.65 5.77 2.26
C SER A 246 -12.43 5.33 3.05
N ARG A 247 -12.29 5.84 4.28
CA ARG A 247 -11.25 5.39 5.20
C ARG A 247 -11.60 4.01 5.74
N ILE A 248 -10.61 3.12 5.76
CA ILE A 248 -10.63 1.87 6.53
C ILE A 248 -9.74 2.09 7.75
N PHE A 249 -10.21 1.66 8.90
CA PHE A 249 -9.47 1.80 10.17
C PHE A 249 -9.59 0.52 10.99
N ILE A 250 -8.63 0.29 11.87
CA ILE A 250 -8.67 -0.76 12.89
C ILE A 250 -9.27 -0.13 14.13
N ALA A 251 -10.28 -0.77 14.67
CA ALA A 251 -10.98 -0.34 15.88
C ALA A 251 -10.91 -1.45 16.93
N GLU A 252 -11.06 -1.07 18.17
CA GLU A 252 -11.12 -1.94 19.33
C GLU A 252 -12.40 -1.66 20.09
N THR A 253 -13.07 -2.69 20.58
CA THR A 253 -14.23 -2.53 21.46
C THR A 253 -13.79 -1.98 22.82
N PRO A 254 -14.68 -1.37 23.60
CA PRO A 254 -14.34 -0.93 24.96
C PRO A 254 -13.89 -2.09 25.88
N GLY A 255 -14.36 -3.30 25.58
CA GLY A 255 -14.04 -4.49 26.36
C GLY A 255 -14.54 -4.45 27.80
N THR A 256 -13.98 -5.33 28.63
CA THR A 256 -14.24 -5.38 30.07
C THR A 256 -13.03 -5.95 30.83
N ILE A 257 -12.95 -5.65 32.11
CA ILE A 257 -11.98 -6.31 33.02
C ILE A 257 -12.67 -7.53 33.61
N LEU A 258 -12.07 -8.69 33.43
CA LEU A 258 -12.59 -9.95 34.02
C LEU A 258 -12.36 -9.96 35.53
N GLY A 259 -13.37 -10.37 36.30
CA GLY A 259 -13.24 -10.55 37.74
C GLY A 259 -12.33 -11.75 38.12
N GLU A 260 -12.27 -12.75 37.26
CA GLU A 260 -11.43 -13.94 37.39
C GLU A 260 -10.77 -14.26 36.06
N ASN A 261 -9.53 -14.73 36.07
CA ASN A 261 -8.79 -15.12 34.87
C ASN A 261 -9.10 -16.58 34.49
N THR A 262 -10.35 -16.87 34.17
CA THR A 262 -10.82 -18.21 33.78
C THR A 262 -11.46 -18.20 32.39
N PRO A 263 -11.42 -19.32 31.64
CA PRO A 263 -12.14 -19.43 30.35
C PRO A 263 -13.64 -19.19 30.50
N GLU A 264 -14.22 -19.59 31.63
CA GLU A 264 -15.63 -19.40 31.93
C GLU A 264 -15.98 -17.92 32.14
N ALA A 265 -15.11 -17.15 32.76
CA ALA A 265 -15.29 -15.69 32.88
C ALA A 265 -15.25 -15.00 31.50
N VAL A 266 -14.36 -15.40 30.60
CA VAL A 266 -14.35 -14.93 29.20
C VAL A 266 -15.68 -15.25 28.51
N ALA A 267 -16.12 -16.52 28.58
CA ALA A 267 -17.35 -16.96 27.94
C ALA A 267 -18.58 -16.19 28.45
N ASN A 268 -18.65 -15.94 29.77
CA ASN A 268 -19.75 -15.20 30.40
C ASN A 268 -19.74 -13.70 30.04
N SER A 269 -18.57 -13.15 29.70
CA SER A 269 -18.39 -11.72 29.36
C SER A 269 -18.38 -11.45 27.85
N LEU A 270 -18.51 -12.47 27.00
CA LEU A 270 -18.30 -12.37 25.55
C LEU A 270 -19.19 -11.30 24.90
N ALA A 271 -20.45 -11.19 25.32
CA ALA A 271 -21.36 -10.15 24.80
C ALA A 271 -20.88 -8.72 25.06
N THR A 272 -20.24 -8.47 26.21
CA THR A 272 -19.65 -7.17 26.53
C THR A 272 -18.31 -6.97 25.83
N ILE A 273 -17.52 -8.03 25.69
CA ILE A 273 -16.23 -8.00 24.95
C ILE A 273 -16.46 -7.64 23.49
N ASP A 274 -17.49 -8.20 22.87
CA ASP A 274 -17.77 -8.02 21.43
C ASP A 274 -18.70 -6.81 21.13
N ASP A 275 -19.15 -6.08 22.16
CA ASP A 275 -20.00 -4.91 21.96
C ASP A 275 -19.22 -3.80 21.25
N THR A 276 -19.66 -3.45 20.04
CA THR A 276 -19.03 -2.42 19.22
C THR A 276 -19.45 -1.00 19.55
N ASP A 277 -20.44 -0.81 20.43
CA ASP A 277 -20.87 0.52 20.84
C ASP A 277 -19.74 1.23 21.62
N GLY A 278 -19.40 2.44 21.17
CA GLY A 278 -18.32 3.21 21.78
C GLY A 278 -16.90 2.70 21.44
N PHE A 279 -16.72 2.03 20.29
CA PHE A 279 -15.41 1.56 19.83
C PHE A 279 -14.33 2.64 19.89
N LEU A 280 -13.08 2.20 20.09
CA LEU A 280 -11.89 3.02 20.26
C LEU A 280 -11.01 2.92 19.01
N LEU A 281 -10.24 3.97 18.72
CA LEU A 281 -9.36 4.05 17.55
C LEU A 281 -7.90 4.27 18.00
N PRO A 282 -7.21 3.27 18.53
CA PRO A 282 -5.79 3.42 18.87
C PRO A 282 -4.96 3.62 17.61
N GLU A 283 -4.12 4.64 17.59
CA GLU A 283 -3.24 4.96 16.46
C GLU A 283 -1.83 4.40 16.64
N SER A 284 -1.47 3.99 17.86
CA SER A 284 -0.17 3.44 18.23
C SER A 284 -0.28 2.37 19.32
N LEU A 285 0.81 1.61 19.53
CA LEU A 285 0.95 0.70 20.68
C LEU A 285 0.86 1.46 22.02
N ALA A 286 1.31 2.71 22.07
CA ALA A 286 1.22 3.52 23.27
C ALA A 286 -0.23 3.84 23.65
N ASP A 287 -1.08 4.10 22.66
CA ASP A 287 -2.51 4.34 22.88
C ASP A 287 -3.19 3.09 23.43
N GLU A 288 -2.93 1.92 22.82
CA GLU A 288 -3.42 0.62 23.30
C GLU A 288 -3.00 0.35 24.74
N THR A 289 -1.73 0.58 25.07
CA THR A 289 -1.22 0.41 26.45
C THR A 289 -1.90 1.35 27.41
N ALA A 290 -2.18 2.59 27.01
CA ALA A 290 -2.90 3.57 27.82
C ALA A 290 -4.35 3.14 28.09
N LEU A 291 -5.05 2.59 27.09
CA LEU A 291 -6.41 2.08 27.25
C LEU A 291 -6.48 0.96 28.31
N ILE A 292 -5.53 0.02 28.28
CA ILE A 292 -5.42 -1.05 29.27
C ILE A 292 -5.15 -0.46 30.67
N ALA A 293 -4.20 0.48 30.78
CA ALA A 293 -3.88 1.11 32.06
C ALA A 293 -5.07 1.86 32.65
N ASP A 294 -5.80 2.60 31.83
CA ASP A 294 -7.00 3.34 32.25
C ASP A 294 -8.12 2.40 32.72
N ALA A 295 -8.33 1.26 32.02
CA ALA A 295 -9.29 0.27 32.43
C ALA A 295 -8.94 -0.34 33.79
N LEU A 296 -7.69 -0.71 34.02
CA LEU A 296 -7.20 -1.26 35.30
C LEU A 296 -7.33 -0.27 36.46
N ASN A 297 -7.05 1.00 36.24
CA ASN A 297 -7.17 2.04 37.26
C ASN A 297 -8.63 2.26 37.72
N ARG A 298 -9.62 2.08 36.85
CA ARG A 298 -11.04 2.20 37.18
C ARG A 298 -11.56 1.09 38.10
N VAL A 299 -10.91 -0.08 38.08
CA VAL A 299 -11.30 -1.24 38.93
C VAL A 299 -10.63 -1.18 40.28
N SER A 300 -9.53 -0.44 40.41
CA SER A 300 -8.75 -0.33 41.66
C SER A 300 -9.29 0.73 42.66
N VAL A 301 -10.39 1.43 42.30
CA VAL A 301 -11.12 2.42 43.12
C VAL A 301 -12.46 1.86 43.57
#